data_ba7f001112f42af960e0ae1a8c9ec13a
#
_entry.id   ba7f001112f42af960e0ae1a8c9ec13a
#
_cell.length_a   1.000
_cell.length_b   1.000
_cell.length_c   1.000
_cell.angle_alpha   90.00
_cell.angle_beta   90.00
_cell.angle_gamma   90.00
#
_symmetry.space_group_name_H-M   'P 1'
#
loop_
_entity.id
_entity.type
_entity.pdbx_description
1 polymer ?
#
loop_
_entity_poly.entity_id
_entity_poly.type
_entity_poly.pdbx_seq_one_letter_code
_entity_poly.pdbx_strand_id
1 'polypeptide(L)'
;MTPQERFQIAHEVRDMYPRFRDFCLDAMLFLGFKMTWMQLDIADFMQDSPNKAMVAAQRGEAKSTIACIYVVWCITQNPATRAMLVSGSGDKAEENGQLITKLIMHWDLLAYLRPEARMGDRTSATSFDVNWALKGVEKSASINCIGITAALQGYRADILIPDDIETTKNGLTATERAKLTRQSQEFTSICTHGKILYLGTPQSRESIYNGLPARGFLMRIWPGRFPTLDEQERYGDWLAPSILARIARLEERGHNPRTGKGLDGTRGWGGACRSAALQRRGPARQGA
;
A
#
# COMPACT_ATOMS: atom_id res chain seq x y z
N MET A 1 18.16 -23.64 8.60
CA MET A 1 18.78 -22.30 8.69
C MET A 1 18.93 -21.97 10.17
N THR A 2 20.14 -21.72 10.62
CA THR A 2 20.44 -21.33 11.99
C THR A 2 20.01 -19.87 12.28
N PRO A 3 19.85 -19.46 13.54
CA PRO A 3 19.60 -18.05 13.87
C PRO A 3 20.64 -17.10 13.29
N GLN A 4 21.92 -17.44 13.34
CA GLN A 4 23.02 -16.62 12.82
C GLN A 4 22.91 -16.43 11.29
N GLU A 5 22.65 -17.52 10.56
CA GLU A 5 22.42 -17.45 9.11
C GLU A 5 21.24 -16.54 8.77
N ARG A 6 20.13 -16.63 9.54
CA ARG A 6 18.98 -15.76 9.34
C ARG A 6 19.30 -14.28 9.56
N PHE A 7 20.06 -13.95 10.62
CA PHE A 7 20.49 -12.57 10.87
C PHE A 7 21.39 -12.04 9.76
N GLN A 8 22.32 -12.85 9.28
CA GLN A 8 23.20 -12.45 8.19
C GLN A 8 22.39 -12.16 6.92
N ILE A 9 21.50 -13.06 6.51
CA ILE A 9 20.65 -12.87 5.33
C ILE A 9 19.73 -11.66 5.52
N ALA A 10 19.19 -11.44 6.72
CA ALA A 10 18.36 -10.25 6.99
C ALA A 10 19.14 -8.96 6.74
N HIS A 11 20.41 -8.88 7.13
CA HIS A 11 21.27 -7.74 6.82
C HIS A 11 21.50 -7.59 5.31
N GLU A 12 21.83 -8.69 4.62
CA GLU A 12 22.07 -8.69 3.18
C GLU A 12 20.85 -8.22 2.39
N VAL A 13 19.64 -8.72 2.74
CA VAL A 13 18.39 -8.33 2.07
C VAL A 13 18.05 -6.87 2.37
N ARG A 14 18.23 -6.40 3.61
CA ARG A 14 18.03 -4.99 3.96
C ARG A 14 18.94 -4.08 3.14
N ASP A 15 20.21 -4.41 3.04
CA ASP A 15 21.20 -3.62 2.31
C ASP A 15 20.99 -3.68 0.78
N MET A 16 20.43 -4.78 0.27
CA MET A 16 20.02 -4.93 -1.14
C MET A 16 18.82 -4.04 -1.51
N TYR A 17 17.88 -3.83 -0.57
CA TYR A 17 16.65 -3.08 -0.81
C TYR A 17 16.47 -1.88 0.14
N PRO A 18 17.36 -0.88 0.10
CA PRO A 18 17.20 0.34 0.90
C PRO A 18 16.01 1.18 0.45
N ARG A 19 15.55 0.98 -0.80
CA ARG A 19 14.37 1.66 -1.35
C ARG A 19 13.22 0.69 -1.52
N PHE A 20 12.05 1.06 -1.00
CA PHE A 20 10.82 0.30 -1.15
C PHE A 20 10.44 0.08 -2.61
N ARG A 21 10.65 1.09 -3.45
CA ARG A 21 10.38 1.03 -4.89
C ARG A 21 11.02 -0.19 -5.55
N ASP A 22 12.29 -0.46 -5.25
CA ASP A 22 13.04 -1.56 -5.88
C ASP A 22 12.54 -2.93 -5.38
N PHE A 23 12.32 -3.04 -4.08
CA PHE A 23 11.70 -4.24 -3.49
C PHE A 23 10.30 -4.49 -4.04
N CYS A 24 9.48 -3.43 -4.18
CA CYS A 24 8.14 -3.52 -4.72
C CYS A 24 8.13 -3.96 -6.19
N LEU A 25 9.09 -3.49 -6.98
CA LEU A 25 9.24 -3.88 -8.38
C LEU A 25 9.49 -5.39 -8.49
N ASP A 26 10.45 -5.93 -7.73
CA ASP A 26 10.81 -7.35 -7.75
C ASP A 26 9.70 -8.23 -7.16
N ALA A 27 9.03 -7.78 -6.08
CA ALA A 27 7.88 -8.48 -5.53
C ALA A 27 6.70 -8.57 -6.53
N MET A 28 6.43 -7.48 -7.25
CA MET A 28 5.39 -7.47 -8.28
C MET A 28 5.77 -8.37 -9.46
N LEU A 29 7.03 -8.41 -9.86
CA LEU A 29 7.53 -9.35 -10.88
C LEU A 29 7.40 -10.80 -10.42
N PHE A 30 7.72 -11.09 -9.14
CA PHE A 30 7.50 -12.42 -8.55
C PHE A 30 6.02 -12.81 -8.59
N LEU A 31 5.11 -11.87 -8.35
CA LEU A 31 3.65 -12.10 -8.47
C LEU A 31 3.16 -12.19 -9.92
N GLY A 32 4.03 -11.99 -10.92
CA GLY A 32 3.69 -12.06 -12.34
C GLY A 32 3.13 -10.75 -12.91
N PHE A 33 3.34 -9.62 -12.24
CA PHE A 33 2.84 -8.31 -12.64
C PHE A 33 3.98 -7.36 -13.05
N LYS A 34 3.64 -6.39 -13.90
CA LYS A 34 4.52 -5.26 -14.21
C LYS A 34 3.98 -4.01 -13.55
N MET A 35 4.85 -3.27 -12.90
CA MET A 35 4.49 -1.98 -12.32
C MET A 35 4.38 -0.90 -13.37
N THR A 36 3.41 -0.03 -13.18
CA THR A 36 3.27 1.21 -13.93
C THR A 36 4.08 2.33 -13.26
N TRP A 37 4.34 3.42 -14.00
CA TRP A 37 5.02 4.59 -13.44
C TRP A 37 4.28 5.20 -12.23
N MET A 38 2.93 5.16 -12.26
CA MET A 38 2.10 5.66 -11.17
C MET A 38 2.24 4.81 -9.90
N GLN A 39 2.28 3.51 -10.06
CA GLN A 39 2.50 2.59 -8.94
C GLN A 39 3.89 2.75 -8.33
N LEU A 40 4.91 3.01 -9.16
CA LEU A 40 6.26 3.33 -8.70
C LEU A 40 6.30 4.65 -7.92
N ASP A 41 5.59 5.67 -8.38
CA ASP A 41 5.48 6.95 -7.69
C ASP A 41 4.73 6.83 -6.36
N ILE A 42 3.67 6.02 -6.32
CA ILE A 42 2.96 5.67 -5.07
C ILE A 42 3.92 4.95 -4.10
N ALA A 43 4.73 4.01 -4.58
CA ALA A 43 5.69 3.30 -3.75
C ALA A 43 6.74 4.26 -3.15
N ASP A 44 7.29 5.18 -3.93
CA ASP A 44 8.19 6.23 -3.44
C ASP A 44 7.51 7.08 -2.35
N PHE A 45 6.28 7.53 -2.60
CA PHE A 45 5.52 8.29 -1.61
C PHE A 45 5.25 7.49 -0.33
N MET A 46 4.93 6.21 -0.44
CA MET A 46 4.69 5.37 0.74
C MET A 46 5.92 5.32 1.65
N GLN A 47 7.13 5.25 1.10
CA GLN A 47 8.37 5.29 1.87
C GLN A 47 8.67 6.68 2.41
N ASP A 48 8.67 7.69 1.53
CA ASP A 48 9.25 9.01 1.82
C ASP A 48 8.28 9.97 2.52
N SER A 49 6.98 9.65 2.57
CA SER A 49 5.98 10.47 3.26
C SER A 49 6.19 10.51 4.78
N PRO A 50 5.71 11.57 5.45
CA PRO A 50 5.73 11.65 6.90
C PRO A 50 4.92 10.52 7.56
N ASN A 51 5.03 10.38 8.88
CA ASN A 51 4.36 9.34 9.66
C ASN A 51 2.82 9.37 9.56
N LYS A 52 2.23 10.47 9.14
CA LYS A 52 0.80 10.58 8.87
C LYS A 52 0.60 10.93 7.41
N ALA A 53 0.20 9.96 6.60
CA ALA A 53 0.04 10.15 5.16
C ALA A 53 -1.18 9.42 4.61
N MET A 54 -1.64 9.86 3.43
CA MET A 54 -2.71 9.22 2.68
C MET A 54 -2.40 9.16 1.20
N VAL A 55 -2.51 7.97 0.63
CA VAL A 55 -2.56 7.71 -0.81
C VAL A 55 -4.00 7.70 -1.27
N ALA A 56 -4.44 8.73 -1.98
CA ALA A 56 -5.74 8.80 -2.63
C ALA A 56 -5.55 8.47 -4.12
N ALA A 57 -5.76 7.23 -4.52
CA ALA A 57 -5.63 6.81 -5.91
C ALA A 57 -6.89 6.07 -6.37
N GLN A 58 -7.15 6.09 -7.69
CA GLN A 58 -8.32 5.41 -8.24
C GLN A 58 -8.31 3.91 -7.95
N ARG A 59 -9.47 3.28 -8.10
CA ARG A 59 -9.60 1.82 -8.05
C ARG A 59 -8.85 1.18 -9.22
N GLY A 60 -8.22 0.03 -8.96
CA GLY A 60 -7.44 -0.69 -9.98
C GLY A 60 -5.94 -0.37 -9.99
N GLU A 61 -5.45 0.58 -9.16
CA GLU A 61 -4.02 0.88 -9.04
C GLU A 61 -3.24 -0.09 -8.14
N ALA A 62 -3.82 -1.23 -7.80
CA ALA A 62 -3.21 -2.26 -6.95
C ALA A 62 -2.74 -1.75 -5.57
N LYS A 63 -3.37 -0.69 -5.01
CA LYS A 63 -2.99 -0.10 -3.71
C LYS A 63 -2.83 -1.14 -2.61
N SER A 64 -3.82 -2.03 -2.43
CA SER A 64 -3.80 -3.08 -1.40
C SER A 64 -2.63 -4.05 -1.60
N THR A 65 -2.34 -4.44 -2.86
CA THR A 65 -1.18 -5.30 -3.18
C THR A 65 0.14 -4.60 -2.81
N ILE A 66 0.28 -3.32 -3.20
CA ILE A 66 1.47 -2.52 -2.86
C ILE A 66 1.59 -2.34 -1.34
N ALA A 67 0.47 -2.17 -0.63
CA ALA A 67 0.46 -2.10 0.83
C ALA A 67 0.94 -3.40 1.50
N CYS A 68 0.47 -4.55 1.01
CA CYS A 68 0.95 -5.84 1.50
C CYS A 68 2.46 -6.00 1.28
N ILE A 69 2.96 -5.61 0.10
CA ILE A 69 4.40 -5.63 -0.20
C ILE A 69 5.17 -4.64 0.69
N TYR A 70 4.57 -3.46 0.96
CA TYR A 70 5.18 -2.46 1.85
C TYR A 70 5.36 -2.97 3.28
N VAL A 71 4.36 -3.67 3.81
CA VAL A 71 4.46 -4.33 5.12
C VAL A 71 5.62 -5.33 5.15
N VAL A 72 5.74 -6.17 4.12
CA VAL A 72 6.84 -7.13 4.03
C VAL A 72 8.18 -6.41 3.96
N TRP A 73 8.29 -5.36 3.14
CA TRP A 73 9.52 -4.56 3.07
C TRP A 73 9.88 -3.91 4.42
N CYS A 74 8.93 -3.33 5.14
CA CYS A 74 9.20 -2.77 6.48
C CYS A 74 9.79 -3.82 7.43
N ILE A 75 9.30 -5.06 7.34
CA ILE A 75 9.80 -6.20 8.11
C ILE A 75 11.22 -6.59 7.65
N THR A 76 11.53 -6.52 6.34
CA THR A 76 12.92 -6.76 5.88
C THR A 76 13.88 -5.70 6.39
N GLN A 77 13.41 -4.46 6.57
CA GLN A 77 14.23 -3.38 7.16
C GLN A 77 14.45 -3.57 8.66
N ASN A 78 13.43 -4.05 9.36
CA ASN A 78 13.49 -4.38 10.79
C ASN A 78 12.53 -5.54 11.11
N PRO A 79 13.00 -6.77 11.31
CA PRO A 79 12.14 -7.93 11.59
C PRO A 79 11.33 -7.83 12.89
N ALA A 80 11.70 -6.94 13.82
CA ALA A 80 10.93 -6.69 15.03
C ALA A 80 9.73 -5.75 14.81
N THR A 81 9.52 -5.22 13.59
CA THR A 81 8.41 -4.35 13.24
C THR A 81 7.07 -5.04 13.41
N ARG A 82 6.13 -4.36 14.08
CA ARG A 82 4.74 -4.79 14.21
C ARG A 82 3.91 -4.03 13.19
N ALA A 83 3.38 -4.74 12.22
CA ALA A 83 2.54 -4.17 11.17
C ALA A 83 1.07 -4.53 11.37
N MET A 84 0.18 -3.60 11.07
CA MET A 84 -1.26 -3.79 11.13
C MET A 84 -1.91 -3.25 9.86
N LEU A 85 -2.60 -4.13 9.13
CA LEU A 85 -3.49 -3.75 8.03
C LEU A 85 -4.92 -3.78 8.52
N VAL A 86 -5.65 -2.68 8.30
CA VAL A 86 -7.07 -2.59 8.62
C VAL A 86 -7.85 -2.40 7.32
N SER A 87 -8.71 -3.36 6.99
CA SER A 87 -9.48 -3.35 5.74
C SER A 87 -10.96 -3.06 6.01
N GLY A 88 -11.70 -2.68 4.97
CA GLY A 88 -13.14 -2.38 5.06
C GLY A 88 -14.00 -3.57 5.50
N SER A 89 -13.50 -4.81 5.39
CA SER A 89 -14.16 -6.03 5.86
C SER A 89 -13.15 -7.08 6.34
N GLY A 90 -13.65 -8.09 7.08
CA GLY A 90 -12.84 -9.22 7.52
C GLY A 90 -12.29 -10.04 6.35
N ASP A 91 -13.12 -10.31 5.34
CA ASP A 91 -12.72 -11.08 4.15
C ASP A 91 -11.57 -10.39 3.40
N LYS A 92 -11.64 -9.07 3.25
CA LYS A 92 -10.55 -8.28 2.64
C LYS A 92 -9.28 -8.28 3.47
N ALA A 93 -9.41 -8.24 4.78
CA ALA A 93 -8.27 -8.35 5.68
C ALA A 93 -7.60 -9.73 5.55
N GLU A 94 -8.39 -10.80 5.47
CA GLU A 94 -7.87 -12.16 5.25
C GLU A 94 -7.19 -12.31 3.89
N GLU A 95 -7.78 -11.79 2.79
CA GLU A 95 -7.15 -11.76 1.46
C GLU A 95 -5.77 -11.09 1.50
N ASN A 96 -5.67 -9.93 2.17
CA ASN A 96 -4.41 -9.20 2.32
C ASN A 96 -3.38 -10.02 3.13
N GLY A 97 -3.80 -10.63 4.23
CA GLY A 97 -2.95 -11.48 5.04
C GLY A 97 -2.49 -12.74 4.31
N GLN A 98 -3.36 -13.36 3.51
CA GLN A 98 -2.98 -14.47 2.65
C GLN A 98 -1.93 -14.08 1.61
N LEU A 99 -2.03 -12.87 1.03
CA LEU A 99 -1.03 -12.37 0.08
C LEU A 99 0.33 -12.19 0.76
N ILE A 100 0.37 -11.57 1.95
CA ILE A 100 1.59 -11.39 2.73
C ILE A 100 2.21 -12.75 3.08
N THR A 101 1.40 -13.67 3.58
CA THR A 101 1.85 -15.03 3.91
C THR A 101 2.43 -15.73 2.68
N LYS A 102 1.76 -15.64 1.52
CA LYS A 102 2.26 -16.23 0.27
C LYS A 102 3.59 -15.63 -0.17
N LEU A 103 3.78 -14.32 -0.05
CA LEU A 103 5.06 -13.67 -0.35
C LEU A 103 6.18 -14.26 0.52
N ILE A 104 6.00 -14.31 1.84
CA ILE A 104 7.02 -14.78 2.78
C ILE A 104 7.29 -16.29 2.58
N MET A 105 6.25 -17.09 2.33
CA MET A 105 6.38 -18.54 2.25
C MET A 105 6.89 -19.03 0.91
N HIS A 106 6.67 -18.31 -0.19
CA HIS A 106 6.99 -18.80 -1.53
C HIS A 106 8.09 -18.03 -2.25
N TRP A 107 8.41 -16.80 -1.85
CA TRP A 107 9.52 -16.07 -2.43
C TRP A 107 10.81 -16.44 -1.68
N ASP A 108 11.76 -17.06 -2.37
CA ASP A 108 12.98 -17.59 -1.73
C ASP A 108 13.86 -16.49 -1.12
N LEU A 109 13.82 -15.28 -1.65
CA LEU A 109 14.45 -14.10 -1.05
C LEU A 109 14.06 -13.92 0.42
N LEU A 110 12.82 -14.29 0.78
CA LEU A 110 12.25 -14.11 2.12
C LEU A 110 12.29 -15.39 2.99
N ALA A 111 13.01 -16.44 2.54
CA ALA A 111 13.05 -17.72 3.25
C ALA A 111 13.52 -17.59 4.70
N TYR A 112 14.39 -16.62 4.98
CA TYR A 112 14.89 -16.34 6.33
C TYR A 112 13.83 -15.84 7.31
N LEU A 113 12.72 -15.26 6.80
CA LEU A 113 11.58 -14.76 7.60
C LEU A 113 10.55 -15.86 7.91
N ARG A 114 10.62 -17.03 7.26
CA ARG A 114 9.59 -18.08 7.39
C ARG A 114 9.45 -18.53 8.84
N PRO A 115 8.20 -18.53 9.37
CA PRO A 115 7.92 -18.90 10.75
C PRO A 115 8.24 -20.37 11.05
N GLU A 116 8.49 -20.65 12.31
CA GLU A 116 8.61 -22.01 12.84
C GLU A 116 7.50 -22.28 13.86
N ALA A 117 6.39 -22.85 13.42
CA ALA A 117 5.23 -23.12 14.28
C ALA A 117 5.57 -23.94 15.54
N ARG A 118 6.59 -24.82 15.45
CA ARG A 118 7.10 -25.57 16.60
C ARG A 118 7.70 -24.70 17.70
N MET A 119 8.15 -23.50 17.35
CA MET A 119 8.70 -22.51 18.27
C MET A 119 7.62 -21.52 18.77
N GLY A 120 6.36 -21.71 18.37
CA GLY A 120 5.22 -20.88 18.79
C GLY A 120 4.90 -19.74 17.85
N ASP A 121 5.56 -19.65 16.68
CA ASP A 121 5.23 -18.60 15.69
C ASP A 121 3.82 -18.80 15.13
N ARG A 122 3.07 -17.69 15.03
CA ARG A 122 1.72 -17.65 14.43
C ARG A 122 1.81 -17.76 12.92
N THR A 123 0.90 -18.52 12.33
CA THR A 123 0.88 -18.78 10.87
C THR A 123 -0.47 -18.52 10.21
N SER A 124 -1.40 -17.87 10.92
CA SER A 124 -2.71 -17.55 10.33
C SER A 124 -2.65 -16.33 9.42
N ALA A 125 -3.55 -16.24 8.43
CA ALA A 125 -3.66 -15.08 7.56
C ALA A 125 -4.00 -13.77 8.30
N THR A 126 -4.72 -13.87 9.42
CA THR A 126 -5.12 -12.69 10.21
C THR A 126 -4.10 -12.31 11.28
N SER A 127 -3.21 -13.23 11.65
CA SER A 127 -2.16 -13.00 12.66
C SER A 127 -0.96 -13.89 12.34
N PHE A 128 0.13 -13.27 11.92
CA PHE A 128 1.31 -13.94 11.39
C PHE A 128 2.57 -13.45 12.10
N ASP A 129 3.47 -14.35 12.43
CA ASP A 129 4.79 -14.04 12.95
C ASP A 129 5.85 -14.31 11.90
N VAL A 130 6.86 -13.46 11.84
CA VAL A 130 8.12 -13.86 11.20
C VAL A 130 8.89 -14.75 12.17
N ASN A 131 9.97 -15.38 11.69
CA ASN A 131 10.74 -16.32 12.48
C ASN A 131 11.11 -15.78 13.86
N TRP A 132 10.85 -16.58 14.88
CA TRP A 132 11.07 -16.26 16.29
C TRP A 132 12.48 -15.69 16.58
N ALA A 133 13.52 -16.21 15.91
CA ALA A 133 14.89 -15.78 16.11
C ALA A 133 15.09 -14.30 15.69
N LEU A 134 14.37 -13.82 14.69
CA LEU A 134 14.44 -12.46 14.17
C LEU A 134 13.46 -11.52 14.87
N LYS A 135 12.26 -12.01 15.21
CA LYS A 135 11.22 -11.25 15.89
C LYS A 135 11.64 -10.87 17.32
N GLY A 136 12.38 -11.74 17.99
CA GLY A 136 12.67 -11.60 19.42
C GLY A 136 11.47 -11.92 20.33
N VAL A 137 11.59 -11.56 21.60
CA VAL A 137 10.55 -11.83 22.62
C VAL A 137 9.50 -10.72 22.58
N GLU A 138 8.53 -10.82 21.67
CA GLU A 138 7.45 -9.85 21.51
C GLU A 138 6.10 -10.58 21.58
N LYS A 139 5.19 -10.05 22.43
CA LYS A 139 3.84 -10.62 22.60
C LYS A 139 2.95 -10.43 21.38
N SER A 140 3.06 -9.27 20.72
CA SER A 140 2.25 -8.92 19.56
C SER A 140 2.67 -9.73 18.34
N ALA A 141 1.75 -10.01 17.43
CA ALA A 141 2.12 -10.59 16.15
C ALA A 141 2.98 -9.61 15.34
N SER A 142 3.85 -10.14 14.47
CA SER A 142 4.59 -9.33 13.51
C SER A 142 3.64 -8.66 12.53
N ILE A 143 2.58 -9.35 12.12
CA ILE A 143 1.58 -8.85 11.17
C ILE A 143 0.18 -9.19 11.69
N ASN A 144 -0.70 -8.18 11.74
CA ASN A 144 -2.12 -8.35 11.98
C ASN A 144 -2.91 -7.77 10.81
N CYS A 145 -3.84 -8.57 10.25
CA CYS A 145 -4.77 -8.14 9.21
C CYS A 145 -6.19 -8.28 9.75
N ILE A 146 -6.90 -7.16 9.93
CA ILE A 146 -8.22 -7.14 10.57
C ILE A 146 -9.22 -6.25 9.80
N GLY A 147 -10.50 -6.58 9.90
CA GLY A 147 -11.58 -5.71 9.40
C GLY A 147 -11.82 -4.53 10.35
N ILE A 148 -12.21 -3.37 9.81
CA ILE A 148 -12.47 -2.14 10.58
C ILE A 148 -13.55 -2.32 11.66
N THR A 149 -14.44 -3.30 11.50
CA THR A 149 -15.52 -3.60 12.45
C THR A 149 -15.07 -4.47 13.63
N ALA A 150 -13.86 -5.01 13.59
CA ALA A 150 -13.31 -5.79 14.70
C ALA A 150 -12.93 -4.90 15.90
N ALA A 151 -12.74 -5.51 17.06
CA ALA A 151 -12.22 -4.80 18.23
C ALA A 151 -10.76 -4.43 18.02
N LEU A 152 -10.46 -3.14 18.09
CA LEU A 152 -9.14 -2.58 17.85
C LEU A 152 -8.32 -2.43 19.14
N GLN A 153 -8.97 -2.51 20.30
CA GLN A 153 -8.32 -2.31 21.58
C GLN A 153 -7.28 -3.39 21.87
N GLY A 154 -6.17 -2.99 22.45
CA GLY A 154 -5.08 -3.88 22.84
C GLY A 154 -4.02 -4.14 21.78
N TYR A 155 -4.26 -3.76 20.52
CA TYR A 155 -3.24 -3.83 19.48
C TYR A 155 -2.17 -2.73 19.67
N ARG A 156 -0.96 -3.01 19.16
CA ARG A 156 0.14 -2.06 19.03
C ARG A 156 0.80 -2.29 17.68
N ALA A 157 1.11 -1.20 17.00
CA ALA A 157 1.72 -1.25 15.69
C ALA A 157 2.79 -0.15 15.52
N ASP A 158 3.85 -0.47 14.79
CA ASP A 158 4.86 0.48 14.33
C ASP A 158 4.51 0.99 12.91
N ILE A 159 3.79 0.15 12.15
CA ILE A 159 3.20 0.50 10.85
C ILE A 159 1.71 0.13 10.90
N LEU A 160 0.84 1.10 10.63
CA LEU A 160 -0.60 0.89 10.55
C LEU A 160 -1.13 1.39 9.20
N ILE A 161 -1.76 0.51 8.44
CA ILE A 161 -2.26 0.80 7.10
C ILE A 161 -3.79 0.56 7.05
N PRO A 162 -4.61 1.62 7.15
CA PRO A 162 -6.02 1.55 6.83
C PRO A 162 -6.21 1.50 5.31
N ASP A 163 -6.66 0.35 4.79
CA ASP A 163 -6.83 0.08 3.36
C ASP A 163 -8.31 0.00 2.99
N ASP A 164 -8.77 0.97 2.18
CA ASP A 164 -10.16 1.10 1.71
C ASP A 164 -11.20 0.84 2.83
N ILE A 165 -10.99 1.44 4.02
CA ILE A 165 -11.86 1.26 5.18
C ILE A 165 -13.25 1.89 5.02
N GLU A 166 -13.39 2.89 4.14
CA GLU A 166 -14.67 3.45 3.75
C GLU A 166 -15.28 2.61 2.61
N THR A 167 -16.40 1.97 2.91
CA THR A 167 -17.14 1.13 1.99
C THR A 167 -18.53 1.73 1.72
N THR A 168 -19.25 1.23 0.71
CA THR A 168 -20.63 1.64 0.47
C THR A 168 -21.54 1.37 1.68
N LYS A 169 -21.24 0.37 2.52
CA LYS A 169 -22.04 0.05 3.70
C LYS A 169 -21.85 1.05 4.84
N ASN A 170 -20.63 1.54 5.07
CA ASN A 170 -20.28 2.40 6.21
C ASN A 170 -20.04 3.87 5.82
N GLY A 171 -20.13 4.21 4.54
CA GLY A 171 -19.93 5.57 4.01
C GLY A 171 -21.24 6.29 3.63
N LEU A 172 -22.39 5.60 3.54
CA LEU A 172 -23.63 6.17 3.00
C LEU A 172 -24.32 7.14 3.96
N THR A 173 -24.49 6.77 5.23
CA THR A 173 -25.23 7.58 6.20
C THR A 173 -24.28 8.40 7.08
N ALA A 174 -24.76 9.55 7.57
CA ALA A 174 -23.99 10.38 8.50
C ALA A 174 -23.63 9.61 9.79
N THR A 175 -24.55 8.75 10.27
CA THR A 175 -24.33 7.92 11.47
C THR A 175 -23.20 6.92 11.26
N GLU A 176 -23.19 6.21 10.14
CA GLU A 176 -22.14 5.25 9.85
C GLU A 176 -20.78 5.93 9.63
N ARG A 177 -20.75 7.06 8.92
CA ARG A 177 -19.53 7.85 8.78
C ARG A 177 -18.98 8.35 10.12
N ALA A 178 -19.86 8.82 11.03
CA ALA A 178 -19.46 9.24 12.36
C ALA A 178 -18.88 8.07 13.19
N LYS A 179 -19.45 6.87 13.06
CA LYS A 179 -18.94 5.64 13.68
C LYS A 179 -17.57 5.28 13.12
N LEU A 180 -17.41 5.26 11.79
CA LEU A 180 -16.15 4.97 11.12
C LEU A 180 -15.06 6.00 11.51
N THR A 181 -15.42 7.28 11.55
CA THR A 181 -14.50 8.35 12.01
C THR A 181 -14.01 8.08 13.43
N ARG A 182 -14.92 7.71 14.35
CA ARG A 182 -14.58 7.40 15.73
C ARG A 182 -13.64 6.18 15.84
N GLN A 183 -13.94 5.10 15.09
CA GLN A 183 -13.06 3.94 15.02
C GLN A 183 -11.66 4.30 14.46
N SER A 184 -11.61 5.16 13.43
CA SER A 184 -10.34 5.60 12.85
C SER A 184 -9.49 6.49 13.77
N GLN A 185 -10.08 7.08 14.80
CA GLN A 185 -9.35 7.86 15.81
C GLN A 185 -8.50 6.95 16.73
N GLU A 186 -8.92 5.69 16.93
CA GLU A 186 -8.16 4.72 17.72
C GLU A 186 -6.80 4.38 17.09
N PHE A 187 -6.62 4.57 15.79
CA PHE A 187 -5.36 4.26 15.10
C PHE A 187 -4.16 5.01 15.67
N THR A 188 -4.36 6.25 16.13
CA THR A 188 -3.30 7.03 16.78
C THR A 188 -2.85 6.47 18.12
N SER A 189 -3.74 5.80 18.84
CA SER A 189 -3.43 5.11 20.10
C SER A 189 -2.74 3.77 19.87
N ILE A 190 -3.04 3.10 18.76
CA ILE A 190 -2.42 1.83 18.36
C ILE A 190 -1.01 2.07 17.82
N CYS A 191 -0.85 3.10 16.99
CA CYS A 191 0.40 3.46 16.31
C CYS A 191 0.86 4.85 16.78
N THR A 192 1.34 4.92 18.05
CA THR A 192 1.64 6.19 18.72
C THR A 192 2.86 6.90 18.11
N HIS A 193 3.91 6.16 17.79
CA HIS A 193 5.19 6.69 17.32
C HIS A 193 5.56 6.23 15.90
N GLY A 194 4.75 5.35 15.34
CA GLY A 194 4.99 4.74 14.03
C GLY A 194 4.34 5.51 12.89
N LYS A 195 4.21 4.83 11.75
CA LYS A 195 3.63 5.39 10.54
C LYS A 195 2.20 4.91 10.35
N ILE A 196 1.27 5.87 10.19
CA ILE A 196 -0.11 5.61 9.79
C ILE A 196 -0.27 6.06 8.34
N LEU A 197 -0.48 5.12 7.44
CA LEU A 197 -0.58 5.34 6.01
C LEU A 197 -1.93 4.89 5.49
N TYR A 198 -2.86 5.83 5.32
CA TYR A 198 -4.16 5.53 4.72
C TYR A 198 -4.04 5.26 3.22
N LEU A 199 -4.76 4.26 2.76
CA LEU A 199 -5.00 4.00 1.34
C LEU A 199 -6.50 4.04 1.09
N GLY A 200 -6.93 4.76 0.07
CA GLY A 200 -8.36 4.83 -0.19
C GLY A 200 -8.70 5.63 -1.44
N THR A 201 -9.99 5.56 -1.78
CA THR A 201 -10.58 6.36 -2.84
C THR A 201 -11.80 7.05 -2.23
N PRO A 202 -11.79 8.38 -2.06
CA PRO A 202 -12.97 9.11 -1.57
C PRO A 202 -14.21 8.78 -2.43
N GLN A 203 -15.30 8.34 -1.77
CA GLN A 203 -16.54 7.93 -2.46
C GLN A 203 -17.51 9.10 -2.64
N SER A 204 -17.42 10.10 -1.77
CA SER A 204 -18.32 11.27 -1.75
C SER A 204 -17.59 12.50 -1.23
N ARG A 205 -18.27 13.65 -1.28
CA ARG A 205 -17.76 14.89 -0.68
C ARG A 205 -17.65 14.81 0.85
N GLU A 206 -18.48 13.99 1.48
CA GLU A 206 -18.48 13.74 2.93
C GLU A 206 -17.61 12.54 3.34
N SER A 207 -16.75 12.03 2.43
CA SER A 207 -15.82 10.96 2.75
C SER A 207 -14.97 11.31 3.97
N ILE A 208 -14.76 10.32 4.85
CA ILE A 208 -13.89 10.47 6.04
C ILE A 208 -12.46 10.84 5.67
N TYR A 209 -12.03 10.49 4.48
CA TYR A 209 -10.69 10.80 3.98
C TYR A 209 -10.47 12.30 3.79
N ASN A 210 -11.52 13.06 3.44
CA ASN A 210 -11.43 14.51 3.27
C ASN A 210 -11.14 15.25 4.58
N GLY A 211 -11.39 14.64 5.72
CA GLY A 211 -11.06 15.16 7.05
C GLY A 211 -9.64 14.86 7.51
N LEU A 212 -8.87 14.02 6.80
CA LEU A 212 -7.53 13.62 7.23
C LEU A 212 -6.51 14.77 7.22
N PRO A 213 -6.49 15.69 6.23
CA PRO A 213 -5.58 16.84 6.27
C PRO A 213 -5.72 17.69 7.53
N ALA A 214 -6.95 17.93 7.99
CA ALA A 214 -7.22 18.66 9.23
C ALA A 214 -6.70 17.92 10.49
N ARG A 215 -6.47 16.60 10.38
CA ARG A 215 -5.86 15.76 11.43
C ARG A 215 -4.33 15.64 11.28
N GLY A 216 -3.74 16.41 10.38
CA GLY A 216 -2.29 16.46 10.14
C GLY A 216 -1.75 15.38 9.21
N PHE A 217 -2.61 14.75 8.39
CA PHE A 217 -2.17 13.79 7.39
C PHE A 217 -1.80 14.50 6.08
N LEU A 218 -0.63 14.18 5.53
CA LEU A 218 -0.26 14.59 4.17
C LEU A 218 -1.02 13.71 3.17
N MET A 219 -1.92 14.31 2.40
CA MET A 219 -2.63 13.62 1.32
C MET A 219 -1.90 13.79 0.00
N ARG A 220 -1.89 12.73 -0.83
CA ARG A 220 -1.50 12.80 -2.24
C ARG A 220 -2.53 12.08 -3.11
N ILE A 221 -2.87 12.71 -4.24
CA ILE A 221 -3.92 12.25 -5.16
C ILE A 221 -3.28 11.82 -6.49
N TRP A 222 -3.58 10.59 -6.89
CA TRP A 222 -3.28 10.04 -8.21
C TRP A 222 -4.60 9.76 -8.94
N PRO A 223 -5.04 10.69 -9.80
CA PRO A 223 -6.30 10.54 -10.53
C PRO A 223 -6.15 9.50 -11.65
N GLY A 224 -7.25 8.86 -12.01
CA GLY A 224 -7.27 7.83 -13.06
C GLY A 224 -7.13 8.36 -14.48
N ARG A 225 -7.29 9.63 -14.67
CA ARG A 225 -7.04 10.38 -15.90
C ARG A 225 -6.31 11.66 -15.58
N PHE A 226 -5.67 12.24 -16.58
CA PHE A 226 -5.08 13.55 -16.39
C PHE A 226 -6.17 14.58 -16.06
N PRO A 227 -6.01 15.33 -14.97
CA PRO A 227 -7.03 16.27 -14.50
C PRO A 227 -7.16 17.46 -15.46
N THR A 228 -8.38 18.00 -15.60
CA THR A 228 -8.62 19.30 -16.22
C THR A 228 -7.99 20.42 -15.39
N LEU A 229 -7.93 21.65 -15.93
CA LEU A 229 -7.41 22.80 -15.19
C LEU A 229 -8.22 23.04 -13.91
N ASP A 230 -9.55 23.03 -13.98
CA ASP A 230 -10.44 23.19 -12.82
C ASP A 230 -10.24 22.06 -11.79
N GLU A 231 -9.95 20.85 -12.24
CA GLU A 231 -9.64 19.73 -11.33
C GLU A 231 -8.27 19.89 -10.69
N GLN A 232 -7.27 20.42 -11.42
CA GLN A 232 -5.96 20.73 -10.86
C GLN A 232 -6.07 21.79 -9.76
N GLU A 233 -6.83 22.85 -9.99
CA GLU A 233 -7.08 23.88 -8.97
C GLU A 233 -7.77 23.28 -7.73
N ARG A 234 -8.78 22.43 -7.93
CA ARG A 234 -9.48 21.77 -6.81
C ARG A 234 -8.63 20.80 -6.03
N TYR A 235 -7.73 20.07 -6.69
CA TYR A 235 -6.78 19.18 -6.00
C TYR A 235 -5.67 19.97 -5.30
N GLY A 236 -5.30 21.13 -5.83
CA GLY A 236 -4.26 21.99 -5.28
C GLY A 236 -2.99 21.20 -4.96
N ASP A 237 -2.42 21.44 -3.78
CA ASP A 237 -1.19 20.80 -3.30
C ASP A 237 -1.33 19.28 -3.03
N TRP A 238 -2.55 18.75 -3.08
CA TRP A 238 -2.76 17.31 -2.89
C TRP A 238 -2.50 16.51 -4.17
N LEU A 239 -2.54 17.14 -5.35
CA LEU A 239 -2.20 16.45 -6.59
C LEU A 239 -0.73 15.99 -6.56
N ALA A 240 -0.47 14.73 -6.90
CA ALA A 240 0.88 14.22 -6.94
C ALA A 240 1.74 15.03 -7.94
N PRO A 241 2.90 15.55 -7.53
CA PRO A 241 3.75 16.39 -8.40
C PRO A 241 4.17 15.68 -9.69
N SER A 242 4.32 14.37 -9.67
CA SER A 242 4.61 13.54 -10.83
C SER A 242 3.55 13.63 -11.93
N ILE A 243 2.28 13.84 -11.57
CA ILE A 243 1.19 14.07 -12.52
C ILE A 243 1.42 15.35 -13.30
N LEU A 244 1.73 16.46 -12.60
CA LEU A 244 2.02 17.74 -13.24
C LEU A 244 3.26 17.67 -14.13
N ALA A 245 4.34 17.06 -13.64
CA ALA A 245 5.55 16.87 -14.42
C ALA A 245 5.30 16.04 -15.69
N ARG A 246 4.40 15.05 -15.62
CA ARG A 246 4.06 14.24 -16.77
C ARG A 246 3.16 14.99 -17.76
N ILE A 247 2.23 15.79 -17.27
CA ILE A 247 1.44 16.70 -18.12
C ILE A 247 2.37 17.61 -18.92
N ALA A 248 3.28 18.32 -18.24
CA ALA A 248 4.23 19.22 -18.88
C ALA A 248 5.05 18.54 -19.98
N ARG A 249 5.61 17.35 -19.69
CA ARG A 249 6.38 16.55 -20.67
C ARG A 249 5.57 16.13 -21.90
N LEU A 250 4.27 15.87 -21.75
CA LEU A 250 3.39 15.51 -22.85
C LEU A 250 3.07 16.75 -23.70
N GLU A 251 2.79 17.87 -23.07
CA GLU A 251 2.54 19.16 -23.73
C GLU A 251 3.77 19.63 -24.51
N GLU A 252 4.98 19.54 -23.94
CA GLU A 252 6.25 19.82 -24.63
C GLU A 252 6.46 18.96 -25.89
N ARG A 253 5.91 17.73 -25.91
CA ARG A 253 5.94 16.84 -27.06
C ARG A 253 4.78 17.06 -28.05
N GLY A 254 4.00 18.12 -27.89
CA GLY A 254 2.87 18.44 -28.75
C GLY A 254 1.63 17.55 -28.52
N HIS A 255 1.51 16.85 -27.38
CA HIS A 255 0.36 16.05 -27.03
C HIS A 255 -0.54 16.76 -26.03
N ASN A 256 -1.85 16.69 -26.24
CA ASN A 256 -2.81 17.11 -25.22
C ASN A 256 -3.10 15.93 -24.28
N PRO A 257 -2.56 15.93 -23.05
CA PRO A 257 -2.73 14.79 -22.13
C PRO A 257 -4.18 14.57 -21.70
N ARG A 258 -5.04 15.59 -21.81
CA ARG A 258 -6.44 15.54 -21.36
C ARG A 258 -7.37 14.93 -22.41
N THR A 259 -7.07 15.12 -23.68
CA THR A 259 -7.90 14.60 -24.78
C THR A 259 -7.29 13.41 -25.49
N GLY A 260 -6.01 13.14 -25.29
CA GLY A 260 -5.23 12.13 -26.02
C GLY A 260 -4.99 12.47 -27.48
N LYS A 261 -5.24 13.71 -27.88
CA LYS A 261 -4.95 14.24 -29.22
C LYS A 261 -3.69 15.08 -29.18
N GLY A 262 -3.05 15.29 -30.34
CA GLY A 262 -2.02 16.31 -30.47
C GLY A 262 -2.58 17.71 -30.16
N LEU A 263 -1.73 18.66 -29.79
CA LEU A 263 -2.14 20.06 -29.54
C LEU A 263 -2.73 20.70 -30.82
N ASP A 264 -2.38 20.18 -31.98
CA ASP A 264 -2.92 20.55 -33.31
C ASP A 264 -4.26 19.86 -33.64
N GLY A 265 -4.81 19.06 -32.74
CA GLY A 265 -6.06 18.31 -32.96
C GLY A 265 -5.93 16.99 -33.73
N THR A 266 -4.70 16.60 -34.13
CA THR A 266 -4.45 15.31 -34.79
C THR A 266 -4.73 14.14 -33.85
N ARG A 267 -5.03 12.94 -34.40
CA ARG A 267 -5.18 11.72 -33.60
C ARG A 267 -3.85 11.39 -32.93
N GLY A 268 -3.77 11.67 -31.64
CA GLY A 268 -2.64 11.34 -30.82
C GLY A 268 -2.89 10.15 -29.91
N TRP A 269 -1.92 9.81 -29.17
CA TRP A 269 -1.88 8.72 -28.16
C TRP A 269 -3.08 8.82 -27.21
N GLY A 270 -3.83 7.73 -27.05
CA GLY A 270 -4.98 7.70 -26.12
C GLY A 270 -4.58 8.17 -24.73
N GLY A 271 -5.13 9.30 -24.31
CA GLY A 271 -4.79 10.05 -23.09
C GLY A 271 -5.23 9.43 -21.77
N ALA A 272 -5.14 8.10 -21.68
CA ALA A 272 -5.35 7.46 -20.40
C ALA A 272 -4.10 7.64 -19.54
N CYS A 273 -4.28 8.27 -18.38
CA CYS A 273 -3.46 8.04 -17.20
C CYS A 273 -3.68 6.59 -16.73
N ARG A 274 -4.20 5.73 -17.62
CA ARG A 274 -4.43 4.33 -17.30
C ARG A 274 -3.08 3.68 -17.07
N SER A 275 -2.85 3.29 -15.83
CA SER A 275 -2.06 2.10 -15.60
C SER A 275 -2.65 1.02 -16.49
N ALA A 276 -1.87 0.44 -17.38
CA ALA A 276 -2.28 -0.80 -18.01
C ALA A 276 -2.60 -1.74 -16.85
N ALA A 277 -3.90 -2.06 -16.70
CA ALA A 277 -4.36 -2.98 -15.68
C ALA A 277 -3.40 -4.15 -15.61
N LEU A 278 -3.01 -4.57 -14.40
CA LEU A 278 -2.16 -5.71 -14.09
C LEU A 278 -2.17 -6.75 -15.24
N GLN A 279 -1.26 -6.60 -16.20
CA GLN A 279 -1.14 -7.57 -17.29
C GLN A 279 -0.37 -8.75 -16.74
N ARG A 280 -1.10 -9.83 -16.40
CA ARG A 280 -0.48 -11.11 -16.07
C ARG A 280 0.40 -11.54 -17.26
N ARG A 281 1.65 -11.86 -17.01
CA ARG A 281 2.45 -12.62 -17.97
C ARG A 281 1.76 -13.99 -18.09
N GLY A 282 1.36 -14.35 -19.29
CA GLY A 282 0.98 -15.74 -19.57
C GLY A 282 2.11 -16.66 -19.14
N PRO A 283 1.82 -17.91 -18.70
CA PRO A 283 2.83 -18.85 -18.28
C PRO A 283 3.90 -18.95 -19.37
N ALA A 284 5.16 -18.76 -19.00
CA ALA A 284 6.28 -19.02 -19.89
C ALA A 284 6.14 -20.49 -20.33
N ARG A 285 5.92 -20.73 -21.62
CA ARG A 285 5.99 -22.07 -22.17
C ARG A 285 7.43 -22.54 -21.89
N GLN A 286 7.57 -23.48 -20.96
CA GLN A 286 8.78 -24.26 -20.85
C GLN A 286 8.86 -25.04 -22.16
N GLY A 287 9.79 -24.65 -23.00
CA GLY A 287 10.15 -25.38 -24.20
C GLY A 287 10.73 -26.73 -23.80
N ALA A 288 10.30 -27.76 -24.49
CA ALA A 288 10.79 -29.12 -24.42
C ALA A 288 12.29 -29.20 -24.70
#